data_783d16b779b443070885ac9b3d221591
#
_entry.id   783d16b779b443070885ac9b3d221591
#
_cell.length_a   1.000
_cell.length_b   1.000
_cell.length_c   1.000
_cell.angle_alpha   90.00
_cell.angle_beta   90.00
_cell.angle_gamma   90.00
#
_symmetry.space_group_name_H-M   'P 1'
#
loop_
_entity.id
_entity.type
_entity.pdbx_description
1 polymer ?
#
loop_
_entity_poly.entity_id
_entity_poly.type
_entity_poly.pdbx_seq_one_letter_code
_entity_poly.pdbx_strand_id
1 'polypeptide(L)'
;FPTACGLVCEHPCEQRCRRTLIDAPLNIRGIKEFACEHARADQVPVPKRLPATGRRVAVIGGGPSGLTCAYFAALMGHDVDVFEGRKQLGGMIRYGIPAYRFPRERLDEDIRGILAVGGITVHTESPVDAERMAQLSADYDAVYVAIGAQTGKGLRIDGTDAEGVFSAV
;
A
#
# COMPACT_ATOMS: atom_id res chain seq x y z
N PHE A 1 5.87 3.14 -1.81
CA PHE A 1 6.44 1.86 -1.30
C PHE A 1 7.69 1.46 -2.10
N PRO A 2 8.78 2.23 -2.05
CA PRO A 2 9.98 1.91 -2.82
C PRO A 2 10.62 0.60 -2.37
N THR A 3 10.61 0.31 -1.06
CA THR A 3 11.18 -0.93 -0.51
C THR A 3 10.45 -2.17 -1.02
N ALA A 4 9.12 -2.13 -1.16
CA ALA A 4 8.36 -3.23 -1.77
C ALA A 4 8.80 -3.48 -3.22
N CYS A 5 9.04 -2.41 -3.99
CA CYS A 5 9.57 -2.52 -5.36
C CYS A 5 10.99 -3.09 -5.43
N GLY A 6 11.82 -2.87 -4.41
CA GLY A 6 13.15 -3.47 -4.31
C GLY A 6 13.10 -4.96 -3.95
N LEU A 7 12.37 -5.30 -2.88
CA LEU A 7 12.45 -6.62 -2.26
C LEU A 7 11.54 -7.69 -2.89
N VAL A 8 10.31 -7.32 -3.32
CA VAL A 8 9.30 -8.32 -3.71
C VAL A 8 8.69 -8.12 -5.10
N CYS A 9 9.21 -7.20 -5.89
CA CYS A 9 8.73 -6.98 -7.27
C CYS A 9 9.06 -8.17 -8.17
N GLU A 10 8.11 -8.61 -8.99
CA GLU A 10 8.28 -9.68 -9.99
C GLU A 10 9.12 -9.25 -11.23
N HIS A 11 9.61 -8.03 -11.23
CA HIS A 11 10.51 -7.41 -12.21
C HIS A 11 10.23 -7.69 -13.71
N PRO A 12 8.99 -7.56 -14.21
CA PRO A 12 8.67 -7.81 -15.62
C PRO A 12 9.42 -6.86 -16.58
N CYS A 13 9.94 -5.75 -16.06
CA CYS A 13 10.79 -4.83 -16.81
C CYS A 13 12.12 -5.44 -17.26
N GLU A 14 12.66 -6.41 -16.51
CA GLU A 14 13.87 -7.13 -16.89
C GLU A 14 13.63 -8.06 -18.07
N GLN A 15 12.47 -8.73 -18.10
CA GLN A 15 12.08 -9.61 -19.21
C GLN A 15 11.92 -8.85 -20.55
N ARG A 16 11.58 -7.55 -20.47
CA ARG A 16 11.42 -6.65 -21.61
C ARG A 16 12.56 -5.67 -21.80
N CYS A 17 13.67 -5.90 -21.11
CA CYS A 17 14.82 -5.02 -21.19
C CYS A 17 15.44 -5.07 -22.59
N ARG A 18 15.57 -3.93 -23.25
CA ARG A 18 16.15 -3.86 -24.60
C ARG A 18 17.64 -4.25 -24.64
N ARG A 19 18.31 -4.24 -23.48
CA ARG A 19 19.68 -4.72 -23.38
C ARG A 19 19.82 -6.18 -23.78
N THR A 20 18.77 -7.00 -23.61
CA THR A 20 18.74 -8.40 -24.07
C THR A 20 18.98 -8.58 -25.56
N LEU A 21 18.84 -7.50 -26.36
CA LEU A 21 19.17 -7.53 -27.80
C LEU A 21 20.70 -7.52 -28.04
N ILE A 22 21.50 -7.23 -27.04
CA ILE A 22 22.96 -7.12 -27.10
C ILE A 22 23.61 -8.24 -26.28
N ASP A 23 23.20 -8.39 -25.02
CA ASP A 23 23.76 -9.38 -24.09
C ASP A 23 22.71 -9.85 -23.05
N ALA A 24 22.76 -9.39 -21.82
CA ALA A 24 21.84 -9.75 -20.73
C ALA A 24 21.01 -8.55 -20.26
N PRO A 25 19.81 -8.76 -19.69
CA PRO A 25 19.02 -7.69 -19.14
C PRO A 25 19.74 -6.99 -17.98
N LEU A 26 19.45 -5.72 -17.76
CA LEU A 26 19.91 -5.01 -16.57
C LEU A 26 19.20 -5.60 -15.33
N ASN A 27 19.95 -5.77 -14.24
CA ASN A 27 19.40 -6.18 -12.94
C ASN A 27 18.67 -5.00 -12.27
N ILE A 28 17.49 -4.64 -12.80
CA ILE A 28 16.73 -3.45 -12.40
C ILE A 28 16.23 -3.60 -10.96
N ARG A 29 15.76 -4.80 -10.59
CA ARG A 29 15.29 -5.06 -9.22
C ARG A 29 16.43 -4.95 -8.22
N GLY A 30 17.58 -5.56 -8.49
CA GLY A 30 18.74 -5.48 -7.61
C GLY A 30 19.26 -4.04 -7.43
N ILE A 31 19.20 -3.21 -8.48
CA ILE A 31 19.53 -1.78 -8.37
C ILE A 31 18.54 -1.05 -7.46
N LYS A 32 17.23 -1.34 -7.58
CA LYS A 32 16.22 -0.75 -6.69
C LYS A 32 16.38 -1.21 -5.24
N GLU A 33 16.66 -2.50 -5.02
CA GLU A 33 16.95 -3.06 -3.71
C GLU A 33 18.13 -2.34 -3.05
N PHE A 34 19.25 -2.25 -3.76
CA PHE A 34 20.44 -1.51 -3.30
C PHE A 34 20.09 -0.04 -2.95
N ALA A 35 19.37 0.66 -3.83
CA ALA A 35 18.98 2.04 -3.59
C ALA A 35 18.11 2.19 -2.32
N CYS A 36 17.15 1.28 -2.10
CA CYS A 36 16.28 1.29 -0.91
C CYS A 36 17.03 0.93 0.37
N GLU A 37 18.08 0.12 0.29
CA GLU A 37 18.93 -0.18 1.45
C GLU A 37 19.79 1.00 1.89
N HIS A 38 20.21 1.85 0.94
CA HIS A 38 21.10 2.99 1.17
C HIS A 38 20.38 4.33 1.31
N ALA A 39 19.12 4.43 0.85
CA ALA A 39 18.28 5.61 0.98
C ALA A 39 16.91 5.19 1.54
N ARG A 40 16.81 5.17 2.87
CA ARG A 40 15.60 4.78 3.59
C ARG A 40 14.46 5.75 3.30
N ALA A 41 13.25 5.24 3.06
CA ALA A 41 12.11 6.05 2.64
C ALA A 41 11.74 7.15 3.65
N ASP A 42 11.92 6.89 4.95
CA ASP A 42 11.66 7.85 6.02
C ASP A 42 12.82 8.84 6.27
N GLN A 43 13.93 8.72 5.54
CA GLN A 43 15.10 9.59 5.63
C GLN A 43 15.26 10.51 4.41
N VAL A 44 14.46 10.31 3.36
CA VAL A 44 14.51 11.20 2.18
C VAL A 44 13.71 12.49 2.44
N PRO A 45 14.09 13.61 1.78
CA PRO A 45 13.34 14.85 1.92
C PRO A 45 11.87 14.69 1.55
N VAL A 46 10.98 15.16 2.42
CA VAL A 46 9.55 15.13 2.17
C VAL A 46 9.17 16.25 1.21
N PRO A 47 8.46 15.97 0.11
CA PRO A 47 7.97 16.99 -0.79
C PRO A 47 7.02 17.96 -0.08
N LYS A 48 7.12 19.23 -0.41
CA LYS A 48 6.26 20.26 0.17
C LYS A 48 4.84 20.13 -0.37
N ARG A 49 3.85 20.09 0.55
CA ARG A 49 2.44 20.15 0.20
C ARG A 49 2.10 21.46 -0.52
N LEU A 50 1.18 21.40 -1.47
CA LEU A 50 0.53 22.58 -2.01
C LEU A 50 -0.33 23.29 -0.93
N PRO A 51 -0.71 24.54 -1.12
CA PRO A 51 -1.61 25.25 -0.21
C PRO A 51 -2.90 24.47 0.04
N ALA A 52 -3.44 24.57 1.26
CA ALA A 52 -4.67 23.87 1.65
C ALA A 52 -5.84 24.25 0.72
N THR A 53 -6.52 23.24 0.20
CA THR A 53 -7.67 23.40 -0.69
C THR A 53 -8.99 23.56 0.05
N GLY A 54 -9.01 23.24 1.36
CA GLY A 54 -10.23 23.13 2.15
C GLY A 54 -11.09 21.91 1.82
N ARG A 55 -10.60 21.00 0.96
CA ARG A 55 -11.29 19.76 0.60
C ARG A 55 -10.82 18.59 1.45
N ARG A 56 -11.78 17.72 1.80
CA ARG A 56 -11.55 16.52 2.60
C ARG A 56 -11.78 15.26 1.78
N VAL A 57 -10.85 14.31 1.89
CA VAL A 57 -10.94 13.03 1.19
C VAL A 57 -10.95 11.89 2.21
N ALA A 58 -11.95 11.01 2.13
CA ALA A 58 -11.95 9.75 2.88
C ALA A 58 -11.32 8.64 2.04
N VAL A 59 -10.37 7.91 2.60
CA VAL A 59 -9.73 6.74 1.97
C VAL A 59 -10.08 5.51 2.79
N ILE A 60 -10.72 4.51 2.17
CA ILE A 60 -11.14 3.28 2.82
C ILE A 60 -10.18 2.17 2.47
N GLY A 61 -9.35 1.80 3.46
CA GLY A 61 -8.28 0.82 3.37
C GLY A 61 -6.89 1.44 3.38
N GLY A 62 -6.09 1.04 4.36
CA GLY A 62 -4.70 1.46 4.59
C GLY A 62 -3.65 0.57 3.91
N GLY A 63 -4.01 -0.07 2.81
CA GLY A 63 -3.11 -0.83 1.95
C GLY A 63 -2.33 0.06 0.97
N PRO A 64 -1.51 -0.54 0.06
CA PRO A 64 -0.69 0.23 -0.88
C PRO A 64 -1.49 1.22 -1.74
N SER A 65 -2.66 0.83 -2.21
CA SER A 65 -3.54 1.69 -3.02
C SER A 65 -4.02 2.90 -2.23
N GLY A 66 -4.59 2.67 -1.03
CA GLY A 66 -5.13 3.74 -0.20
C GLY A 66 -4.06 4.71 0.28
N LEU A 67 -2.93 4.20 0.77
CA LEU A 67 -1.83 5.04 1.24
C LEU A 67 -1.17 5.85 0.10
N THR A 68 -1.12 5.29 -1.11
CA THR A 68 -0.64 6.05 -2.29
C THR A 68 -1.61 7.17 -2.65
N CYS A 69 -2.92 6.88 -2.66
CA CYS A 69 -3.95 7.90 -2.88
C CYS A 69 -3.86 9.01 -1.81
N ALA A 70 -3.78 8.63 -0.54
CA ALA A 70 -3.65 9.56 0.57
C ALA A 70 -2.43 10.46 0.44
N TYR A 71 -1.27 9.90 0.09
CA TYR A 71 -0.03 10.63 -0.14
C TYR A 71 -0.18 11.71 -1.22
N PHE A 72 -0.68 11.34 -2.40
CA PHE A 72 -0.81 12.30 -3.49
C PHE A 72 -1.92 13.33 -3.25
N ALA A 73 -3.05 12.93 -2.66
CA ALA A 73 -4.11 13.87 -2.29
C ALA A 73 -3.61 14.89 -1.25
N ALA A 74 -2.85 14.43 -0.25
CA ALA A 74 -2.23 15.31 0.73
C ALA A 74 -1.21 16.25 0.09
N LEU A 75 -0.36 15.78 -0.83
CA LEU A 75 0.56 16.64 -1.59
C LEU A 75 -0.17 17.73 -2.37
N MET A 76 -1.35 17.42 -2.91
CA MET A 76 -2.21 18.39 -3.62
C MET A 76 -2.91 19.40 -2.69
N GLY A 77 -2.68 19.30 -1.37
CA GLY A 77 -3.23 20.25 -0.38
C GLY A 77 -4.57 19.84 0.20
N HIS A 78 -5.07 18.62 -0.09
CA HIS A 78 -6.29 18.10 0.53
C HIS A 78 -6.02 17.55 1.93
N ASP A 79 -7.00 17.57 2.81
CA ASP A 79 -6.95 16.87 4.09
C ASP A 79 -7.53 15.47 3.88
N VAL A 80 -6.81 14.44 4.36
CA VAL A 80 -7.13 13.05 4.08
C VAL A 80 -7.30 12.26 5.36
N ASP A 81 -8.42 11.57 5.49
CA ASP A 81 -8.67 10.60 6.54
C ASP A 81 -8.62 9.17 5.95
N VAL A 82 -7.72 8.33 6.48
CA VAL A 82 -7.58 6.92 6.09
C VAL A 82 -8.24 6.04 7.13
N PHE A 83 -9.24 5.27 6.72
CA PHE A 83 -9.96 4.31 7.57
C PHE A 83 -9.47 2.90 7.27
N GLU A 84 -8.79 2.29 8.22
CA GLU A 84 -8.25 0.92 8.12
C GLU A 84 -8.98 0.01 9.13
N GLY A 85 -9.52 -1.10 8.65
CA GLY A 85 -10.25 -2.05 9.49
C GLY A 85 -9.37 -2.87 10.43
N ARG A 86 -8.09 -2.98 10.13
CA ARG A 86 -7.11 -3.73 10.93
C ARG A 86 -6.31 -2.80 11.86
N LYS A 87 -5.52 -3.40 12.76
CA LYS A 87 -4.68 -2.65 13.73
C LYS A 87 -3.55 -1.88 13.09
N GLN A 88 -3.07 -2.31 11.92
CA GLN A 88 -1.86 -1.77 11.31
C GLN A 88 -2.07 -1.53 9.81
N LEU A 89 -1.47 -0.46 9.32
CA LEU A 89 -1.40 -0.13 7.90
C LEU A 89 -0.51 -1.11 7.11
N GLY A 90 -0.68 -1.14 5.79
CA GLY A 90 0.17 -1.90 4.86
C GLY A 90 -0.58 -2.95 4.06
N GLY A 91 -1.83 -3.26 4.41
CA GLY A 91 -2.68 -4.18 3.65
C GLY A 91 -1.99 -5.52 3.37
N MET A 92 -2.13 -6.06 2.14
CA MET A 92 -1.55 -7.37 1.78
C MET A 92 -0.01 -7.41 1.83
N ILE A 93 0.69 -6.30 1.77
CA ILE A 93 2.15 -6.30 2.01
C ILE A 93 2.46 -6.73 3.45
N ARG A 94 1.65 -6.28 4.41
CA ARG A 94 1.82 -6.65 5.82
C ARG A 94 1.26 -8.02 6.16
N TYR A 95 0.06 -8.31 5.69
CA TYR A 95 -0.72 -9.46 6.14
C TYR A 95 -0.59 -10.68 5.22
N GLY A 96 -0.21 -10.50 3.96
CA GLY A 96 -0.07 -11.57 2.99
C GLY A 96 1.38 -11.97 2.70
N ILE A 97 2.32 -11.01 2.65
CA ILE A 97 3.73 -11.32 2.36
C ILE A 97 4.43 -11.77 3.66
N PRO A 98 5.10 -12.93 3.70
CA PRO A 98 5.84 -13.38 4.87
C PRO A 98 6.95 -12.41 5.30
N ALA A 99 7.15 -12.26 6.63
CA ALA A 99 8.11 -11.31 7.19
C ALA A 99 9.57 -11.58 6.78
N TYR A 100 9.91 -12.83 6.51
CA TYR A 100 11.24 -13.19 6.01
C TYR A 100 11.49 -12.72 4.56
N ARG A 101 10.41 -12.50 3.76
CA ARG A 101 10.50 -11.94 2.41
C ARG A 101 10.46 -10.41 2.42
N PHE A 102 9.69 -9.83 3.34
CA PHE A 102 9.56 -8.40 3.50
C PHE A 102 9.49 -8.04 4.99
N PRO A 103 10.62 -7.66 5.60
CA PRO A 103 10.69 -7.30 7.02
C PRO A 103 9.71 -6.18 7.36
N ARG A 104 9.01 -6.32 8.49
CA ARG A 104 7.95 -5.37 8.89
C ARG A 104 8.50 -3.97 9.16
N GLU A 105 9.70 -3.87 9.69
CA GLU A 105 10.41 -2.62 9.94
C GLU A 105 10.61 -1.82 8.64
N ARG A 106 10.92 -2.52 7.53
CA ARG A 106 11.11 -1.91 6.21
C ARG A 106 9.79 -1.37 5.64
N LEU A 107 8.68 -2.08 5.89
CA LEU A 107 7.35 -1.59 5.53
C LEU A 107 6.98 -0.35 6.34
N ASP A 108 7.28 -0.38 7.64
CA ASP A 108 6.99 0.76 8.52
C ASP A 108 7.78 2.01 8.14
N GLU A 109 9.01 1.87 7.61
CA GLU A 109 9.77 2.97 7.04
C GLU A 109 9.07 3.58 5.81
N ASP A 110 8.63 2.75 4.86
CA ASP A 110 7.88 3.22 3.70
C ASP A 110 6.60 3.97 4.13
N ILE A 111 5.87 3.43 5.12
CA ILE A 111 4.65 4.05 5.65
C ILE A 111 4.96 5.37 6.35
N ARG A 112 6.00 5.44 7.18
CA ARG A 112 6.43 6.70 7.81
C ARG A 112 6.79 7.76 6.77
N GLY A 113 7.51 7.38 5.71
CA GLY A 113 7.82 8.27 4.59
C GLY A 113 6.57 8.83 3.90
N ILE A 114 5.53 8.00 3.74
CA ILE A 114 4.23 8.43 3.18
C ILE A 114 3.54 9.41 4.13
N LEU A 115 3.43 9.08 5.41
CA LEU A 115 2.71 9.90 6.39
C LEU A 115 3.44 11.21 6.72
N ALA A 116 4.75 11.27 6.49
CA ALA A 116 5.58 12.45 6.74
C ALA A 116 5.16 13.67 5.89
N VAL A 117 4.44 13.48 4.77
CA VAL A 117 3.91 14.60 3.97
C VAL A 117 2.96 15.48 4.78
N GLY A 118 2.36 14.94 5.83
CA GLY A 118 1.35 15.62 6.64
C GLY A 118 -0.02 15.73 5.97
N GLY A 119 -1.04 16.16 6.72
CA GLY A 119 -2.43 16.26 6.23
C GLY A 119 -3.11 14.92 6.00
N ILE A 120 -2.54 13.85 6.57
CA ILE A 120 -3.12 12.51 6.56
C ILE A 120 -3.39 12.10 8.00
N THR A 121 -4.66 11.87 8.33
CA THR A 121 -5.08 11.31 9.62
C THR A 121 -5.42 9.84 9.42
N VAL A 122 -4.94 8.97 10.31
CA VAL A 122 -5.15 7.53 10.22
C VAL A 122 -6.05 7.04 11.34
N HIS A 123 -7.09 6.31 10.98
CA HIS A 123 -8.04 5.66 11.88
C HIS A 123 -7.90 4.14 11.67
N THR A 124 -7.15 3.47 12.54
CA THR A 124 -7.06 2.00 12.56
C THR A 124 -8.22 1.40 13.36
N GLU A 125 -8.44 0.09 13.21
CA GLU A 125 -9.57 -0.63 13.82
C GLU A 125 -10.93 0.03 13.53
N SER A 126 -11.03 0.64 12.34
CA SER A 126 -12.17 1.42 11.87
C SER A 126 -12.74 0.82 10.58
N PRO A 127 -13.36 -0.37 10.65
CA PRO A 127 -13.99 -0.99 9.49
C PRO A 127 -15.15 -0.10 8.99
N VAL A 128 -15.30 -0.06 7.67
CA VAL A 128 -16.36 0.72 7.01
C VAL A 128 -17.36 -0.24 6.41
N ASP A 129 -18.55 -0.26 7.00
CA ASP A 129 -19.73 -0.95 6.49
C ASP A 129 -20.59 -0.01 5.59
N ALA A 130 -21.76 -0.48 5.17
CA ALA A 130 -22.64 0.27 4.28
C ALA A 130 -23.17 1.57 4.93
N GLU A 131 -23.49 1.55 6.22
CA GLU A 131 -23.98 2.72 6.94
C GLU A 131 -22.86 3.76 7.08
N ARG A 132 -21.67 3.33 7.51
CA ARG A 132 -20.50 4.20 7.61
C ARG A 132 -20.08 4.76 6.25
N MET A 133 -20.21 3.97 5.18
CA MET A 133 -19.97 4.45 3.82
C MET A 133 -20.90 5.58 3.43
N ALA A 134 -22.20 5.47 3.74
CA ALA A 134 -23.17 6.53 3.45
C ALA A 134 -22.83 7.82 4.22
N GLN A 135 -22.44 7.71 5.50
CA GLN A 135 -21.99 8.86 6.31
C GLN A 135 -20.75 9.51 5.70
N LEU A 136 -19.72 8.73 5.37
CA LEU A 136 -18.47 9.25 4.78
C LEU A 136 -18.73 9.93 3.43
N SER A 137 -19.67 9.39 2.63
CA SER A 137 -20.06 9.99 1.36
C SER A 137 -20.80 11.33 1.52
N ALA A 138 -21.42 11.58 2.66
CA ALA A 138 -22.06 12.86 2.97
C ALA A 138 -21.08 13.88 3.60
N ASP A 139 -20.11 13.40 4.39
CA ASP A 139 -19.21 14.23 5.20
C ASP A 139 -17.92 14.66 4.46
N TYR A 140 -17.56 13.97 3.36
CA TYR A 140 -16.32 14.20 2.61
C TYR A 140 -16.62 14.64 1.18
N ASP A 141 -15.72 15.45 0.61
CA ASP A 141 -15.84 15.89 -0.79
C ASP A 141 -15.59 14.74 -1.77
N ALA A 142 -14.82 13.73 -1.37
CA ALA A 142 -14.58 12.51 -2.14
C ALA A 142 -14.30 11.31 -1.23
N VAL A 143 -14.70 10.12 -1.70
CA VAL A 143 -14.38 8.85 -1.04
C VAL A 143 -13.63 7.95 -2.01
N TYR A 144 -12.47 7.45 -1.59
CA TYR A 144 -11.64 6.52 -2.35
C TYR A 144 -11.68 5.13 -1.72
N VAL A 145 -12.21 4.15 -2.44
CA VAL A 145 -12.36 2.78 -1.97
C VAL A 145 -11.14 1.94 -2.36
N ALA A 146 -10.38 1.49 -1.35
CA ALA A 146 -9.11 0.74 -1.50
C ALA A 146 -9.06 -0.51 -0.61
N ILE A 147 -10.20 -1.20 -0.46
CA ILE A 147 -10.36 -2.33 0.47
C ILE A 147 -9.55 -3.58 0.09
N GLY A 148 -9.05 -3.67 -1.14
CA GLY A 148 -8.25 -4.77 -1.65
C GLY A 148 -9.05 -6.08 -1.80
N ALA A 149 -8.33 -7.20 -2.00
CA ALA A 149 -8.89 -8.56 -2.08
C ALA A 149 -8.50 -9.33 -0.82
N GLN A 150 -9.40 -9.36 0.15
CA GLN A 150 -9.15 -9.96 1.48
C GLN A 150 -9.65 -11.41 1.60
N THR A 151 -10.42 -11.89 0.62
CA THR A 151 -11.02 -13.23 0.64
C THR A 151 -10.46 -14.08 -0.49
N GLY A 152 -9.91 -15.24 -0.15
CA GLY A 152 -9.47 -16.23 -1.14
C GLY A 152 -10.67 -16.84 -1.88
N LYS A 153 -10.47 -17.20 -3.14
CA LYS A 153 -11.46 -18.03 -3.87
C LYS A 153 -11.25 -19.49 -3.49
N GLY A 154 -12.28 -20.12 -2.91
CA GLY A 154 -12.28 -21.56 -2.66
C GLY A 154 -12.20 -22.36 -3.96
N LEU A 155 -11.56 -23.52 -3.90
CA LEU A 155 -11.62 -24.52 -4.97
C LEU A 155 -12.99 -25.19 -4.96
N ARG A 156 -13.52 -25.52 -6.15
CA ARG A 156 -14.78 -26.25 -6.29
C ARG A 156 -14.51 -27.74 -6.49
N ILE A 157 -13.90 -28.36 -5.48
CA ILE A 157 -13.58 -29.80 -5.44
C ILE A 157 -14.04 -30.38 -4.10
N ASP A 158 -14.30 -31.67 -4.06
CA ASP A 158 -14.69 -32.36 -2.82
C ASP A 158 -13.54 -32.30 -1.79
N GLY A 159 -13.90 -32.15 -0.50
CA GLY A 159 -12.96 -32.10 0.60
C GLY A 159 -12.37 -30.73 0.92
N THR A 160 -12.81 -29.66 0.28
CA THR A 160 -12.34 -28.28 0.60
C THR A 160 -12.82 -27.79 1.97
N ASP A 161 -13.80 -28.46 2.56
CA ASP A 161 -14.37 -28.22 3.89
C ASP A 161 -13.83 -29.19 4.95
N ALA A 162 -12.90 -30.08 4.59
CA ALA A 162 -12.30 -31.02 5.52
C ALA A 162 -11.44 -30.31 6.58
N GLU A 163 -11.37 -30.94 7.77
CA GLU A 163 -10.49 -30.46 8.83
C GLU A 163 -9.01 -30.43 8.36
N GLY A 164 -8.33 -29.31 8.62
CA GLY A 164 -6.95 -29.10 8.18
C GLY A 164 -6.80 -28.44 6.80
N VAL A 165 -7.90 -28.11 6.11
CA VAL A 165 -7.88 -27.32 4.89
C VAL A 165 -8.03 -25.85 5.22
N PHE A 166 -7.05 -25.04 4.81
CA PHE A 166 -7.00 -23.61 5.09
C PHE A 166 -6.89 -22.81 3.80
N SER A 167 -7.47 -21.59 3.81
CA SER A 167 -7.20 -20.61 2.76
C SER A 167 -5.76 -20.08 2.88
N ALA A 168 -5.12 -19.82 1.74
CA ALA A 168 -3.79 -19.19 1.70
C ALA A 168 -3.84 -17.66 1.91
N VAL A 169 -5.03 -17.08 2.05
CA VAL A 169 -5.28 -15.64 2.25
C VAL A 169 -6.04 -15.43 3.55
#